data_a10cb5062a92e6f9b33bad15b8001408
#
_entry.id   a10cb5062a92e6f9b33bad15b8001408
#
_cell.length_a   1.000
_cell.length_b   1.000
_cell.length_c   1.000
_cell.angle_alpha   90.00
_cell.angle_beta   90.00
_cell.angle_gamma   90.00
#
_symmetry.space_group_name_H-M   'P 1'
#
loop_
_entity.id
_entity.type
_entity.pdbx_description
1 polymer ?
#
loop_
_entity_poly.entity_id
_entity_poly.type
_entity_poly.pdbx_seq_one_letter_code
_entity_poly.pdbx_strand_id
1 'polypeptide(L)'
;MGIRVGIDIGTTYSKIAFVDNDGRPTVISNFEGEYATPSAVLFNSPNDVVIGLVAKENAVLAPERTISDIKSLIGAVDFSVNFDNHNWTFEEVMSLLIKKLVNDAEIVMGTYIDGAVITVPAYFGIAECTAMKNAGEIAGLNVIGIISEPTAAALYYGCAKEQGEKTILVYDLGGGTFDVTVMRISAGKIEAICSDGNHELGGKNWDDAVIQYLTGEFCSETGFDGDFDEYAQQDFRLKAERAKKQLSSREEVPVLLDAAGLRARISISRTTFDEITQTLLNESIEKTDAAIAVAESKGYKIDEILLVGGSTRMPQVTKALVEKYGIEPRILEPDEAVAKGAAIYATLYTDNHSFTNRSLSDEYTIKITIKGKNISQSVLVKDWKLSECVLSATRKIGIVDYYGGPIDFEIYEYNDVKACNADIIHTNKYNKLSSFTIDYLDNAIPMIIQIELSLNLNSNLDICCRNVNNRKEAT
;
A
#
# COMPACT_ATOMS: atom_id res chain seq x y z
N MET A 1 28.41 -2.34 13.04
CA MET A 1 27.13 -2.99 12.69
C MET A 1 26.29 -1.96 12.00
N GLY A 2 25.65 -2.33 10.90
CA GLY A 2 24.68 -1.46 10.25
C GLY A 2 23.41 -1.32 11.07
N ILE A 3 22.54 -0.42 10.67
CA ILE A 3 21.22 -0.24 11.31
C ILE A 3 20.14 -0.98 10.49
N ARG A 4 19.08 -1.40 11.16
CA ARG A 4 17.86 -1.89 10.52
C ARG A 4 16.82 -0.79 10.48
N VAL A 5 16.09 -0.70 9.38
CA VAL A 5 15.13 0.37 9.13
C VAL A 5 13.76 -0.14 8.75
N GLY A 6 12.74 0.68 9.00
CA GLY A 6 11.42 0.55 8.43
C GLY A 6 11.22 1.61 7.35
N ILE A 7 10.69 1.20 6.21
CA ILE A 7 10.42 2.08 5.07
C ILE A 7 8.92 2.06 4.80
N ASP A 8 8.30 3.23 4.90
CA ASP A 8 6.93 3.47 4.50
C ASP A 8 6.91 4.12 3.12
N ILE A 9 6.46 3.37 2.13
CA ILE A 9 6.28 3.87 0.77
C ILE A 9 4.84 4.35 0.62
N GLY A 10 4.62 5.63 0.86
CA GLY A 10 3.31 6.25 0.66
C GLY A 10 3.09 6.67 -0.81
N THR A 11 1.82 6.81 -1.21
CA THR A 11 1.45 7.29 -2.55
C THR A 11 2.03 8.66 -2.85
N THR A 12 1.93 9.59 -1.89
CA THR A 12 2.36 10.99 -2.07
C THR A 12 3.71 11.29 -1.43
N TYR A 13 3.99 10.70 -0.27
CA TYR A 13 5.23 10.88 0.49
C TYR A 13 5.69 9.56 1.08
N SER A 14 6.99 9.33 1.07
CA SER A 14 7.64 8.16 1.65
C SER A 14 8.53 8.56 2.82
N LYS A 15 8.71 7.66 3.76
CA LYS A 15 9.48 7.87 4.99
C LYS A 15 10.34 6.67 5.33
N ILE A 16 11.44 6.94 6.02
CA ILE A 16 12.34 5.90 6.55
C ILE A 16 12.56 6.16 8.04
N ALA A 17 12.52 5.12 8.86
CA ALA A 17 12.67 5.20 10.30
C ALA A 17 13.57 4.09 10.83
N PHE A 18 14.15 4.30 12.01
CA PHE A 18 14.93 3.32 12.74
C PHE A 18 14.58 3.37 14.24
N VAL A 19 15.02 2.38 14.98
CA VAL A 19 14.93 2.42 16.44
C VAL A 19 16.28 2.84 17.00
N ASP A 20 16.31 3.93 17.75
CA ASP A 20 17.53 4.47 18.34
C ASP A 20 18.05 3.62 19.51
N ASN A 21 19.19 4.01 20.06
CA ASN A 21 19.83 3.29 21.17
C ASN A 21 19.01 3.30 22.47
N ASP A 22 18.07 4.23 22.60
CA ASP A 22 17.14 4.33 23.74
C ASP A 22 15.87 3.48 23.52
N GLY A 23 15.77 2.78 22.37
CA GLY A 23 14.63 1.98 22.00
C GLY A 23 13.45 2.79 21.45
N ARG A 24 13.69 4.04 21.00
CA ARG A 24 12.66 4.91 20.45
C ARG A 24 12.65 4.85 18.92
N PRO A 25 11.49 4.59 18.29
CA PRO A 25 11.38 4.67 16.85
C PRO A 25 11.42 6.12 16.39
N THR A 26 12.31 6.44 15.47
CA THR A 26 12.59 7.80 15.02
C THR A 26 12.66 7.83 13.49
N VAL A 27 11.96 8.79 12.87
CA VAL A 27 12.05 9.02 11.43
C VAL A 27 13.38 9.69 11.11
N ILE A 28 14.06 9.22 10.08
CA ILE A 28 15.32 9.80 9.59
C ILE A 28 14.95 10.88 8.57
N SER A 29 15.54 12.08 8.69
CA SER A 29 15.37 13.12 7.68
C SER A 29 16.08 12.74 6.38
N ASN A 30 15.58 13.24 5.26
CA ASN A 30 16.28 13.18 4.00
C ASN A 30 17.45 14.20 3.97
N PHE A 31 18.21 14.22 2.89
CA PHE A 31 19.36 15.12 2.74
C PHE A 31 18.95 16.60 2.72
N GLU A 32 17.70 16.89 2.32
CA GLU A 32 17.12 18.23 2.33
C GLU A 32 16.68 18.68 3.76
N GLY A 33 16.76 17.81 4.76
CA GLY A 33 16.38 18.06 6.16
C GLY A 33 14.90 17.82 6.46
N GLU A 34 14.14 17.26 5.51
CA GLU A 34 12.72 16.97 5.67
C GLU A 34 12.49 15.51 6.11
N TYR A 35 11.48 15.27 6.94
CA TYR A 35 11.12 13.93 7.45
C TYR A 35 10.24 13.13 6.49
N ALA A 36 9.93 13.67 5.32
CA ALA A 36 9.15 13.01 4.30
C ALA A 36 9.68 13.36 2.91
N THR A 37 9.92 12.37 2.08
CA THR A 37 10.36 12.53 0.71
C THR A 37 9.17 12.37 -0.22
N PRO A 38 8.84 13.34 -1.11
CA PRO A 38 7.79 13.17 -2.10
C PRO A 38 8.05 11.95 -2.98
N SER A 39 7.01 11.14 -3.20
CA SER A 39 7.05 9.92 -4.03
C SER A 39 6.95 10.29 -5.51
N ALA A 40 7.91 11.07 -6.00
CA ALA A 40 7.96 11.58 -7.38
C ALA A 40 9.34 11.35 -7.99
N VAL A 41 9.36 10.95 -9.27
CA VAL A 41 10.58 10.71 -10.06
C VAL A 41 10.46 11.46 -11.38
N LEU A 42 11.46 12.29 -11.69
CA LEU A 42 11.58 13.05 -12.93
C LEU A 42 12.77 12.51 -13.74
N PHE A 43 12.52 12.10 -14.96
CA PHE A 43 13.53 11.61 -15.90
C PHE A 43 14.00 12.74 -16.81
N ASN A 44 14.98 13.56 -16.36
CA ASN A 44 15.54 14.67 -17.15
C ASN A 44 16.24 14.19 -18.41
N SER A 45 17.08 13.15 -18.26
CA SER A 45 17.83 12.53 -19.35
C SER A 45 18.20 11.09 -18.97
N PRO A 46 18.76 10.26 -19.87
CA PRO A 46 19.12 8.87 -19.59
C PRO A 46 20.02 8.65 -18.37
N ASN A 47 20.81 9.66 -18.01
CA ASN A 47 21.75 9.60 -16.90
C ASN A 47 21.44 10.60 -15.76
N ASP A 48 20.30 11.29 -15.85
CA ASP A 48 19.89 12.31 -14.89
C ASP A 48 18.44 12.10 -14.47
N VAL A 49 18.29 11.39 -13.36
CA VAL A 49 16.99 11.12 -12.73
C VAL A 49 16.94 11.84 -11.39
N VAL A 50 15.94 12.69 -11.25
CA VAL A 50 15.71 13.50 -10.05
C VAL A 50 14.54 12.89 -9.25
N ILE A 51 14.68 12.82 -7.92
CA ILE A 51 13.70 12.15 -7.05
C ILE A 51 13.35 13.08 -5.88
N GLY A 52 12.11 13.02 -5.44
CA GLY A 52 11.64 13.75 -4.25
C GLY A 52 11.15 15.15 -4.55
N LEU A 53 11.54 16.13 -3.71
CA LEU A 53 10.99 17.48 -3.74
C LEU A 53 11.22 18.18 -5.08
N VAL A 54 12.43 18.11 -5.59
CA VAL A 54 12.78 18.75 -6.86
C VAL A 54 11.99 18.14 -8.02
N ALA A 55 11.77 16.81 -8.04
CA ALA A 55 10.92 16.18 -9.03
C ALA A 55 9.47 16.66 -8.92
N LYS A 56 8.92 16.73 -7.71
CA LYS A 56 7.56 17.21 -7.45
C LYS A 56 7.35 18.66 -7.88
N GLU A 57 8.30 19.55 -7.58
CA GLU A 57 8.21 20.97 -7.92
C GLU A 57 8.38 21.22 -9.42
N ASN A 58 9.17 20.41 -10.10
CA ASN A 58 9.41 20.52 -11.54
C ASN A 58 8.46 19.67 -12.40
N ALA A 59 7.51 18.94 -11.80
CA ALA A 59 6.55 18.11 -12.51
C ALA A 59 5.74 18.88 -13.57
N VAL A 60 5.53 20.17 -13.37
CA VAL A 60 4.85 21.08 -14.30
C VAL A 60 5.65 21.34 -15.57
N LEU A 61 6.99 21.41 -15.42
CA LEU A 61 7.87 21.72 -16.54
C LEU A 61 8.08 20.53 -17.48
N ALA A 62 7.84 19.31 -16.97
CA ALA A 62 8.01 18.08 -17.71
C ALA A 62 7.01 17.02 -17.22
N PRO A 63 5.69 17.24 -17.35
CA PRO A 63 4.69 16.32 -16.84
C PRO A 63 4.77 14.95 -17.51
N GLU A 64 5.12 14.90 -18.79
CA GLU A 64 5.29 13.67 -19.57
C GLU A 64 6.53 12.84 -19.16
N ARG A 65 7.46 13.43 -18.41
CA ARG A 65 8.69 12.79 -17.91
C ARG A 65 8.72 12.63 -16.40
N THR A 66 7.64 13.01 -15.70
CA THR A 66 7.52 12.91 -14.26
C THR A 66 6.51 11.84 -13.88
N ILE A 67 6.94 10.89 -13.07
CA ILE A 67 6.06 9.90 -12.47
C ILE A 67 5.82 10.30 -11.02
N SER A 68 4.57 10.62 -10.72
CA SER A 68 4.06 10.80 -9.36
C SER A 68 3.15 9.62 -9.00
N ASP A 69 2.83 9.46 -7.72
CA ASP A 69 1.93 8.40 -7.23
C ASP A 69 2.36 6.98 -7.68
N ILE A 70 3.67 6.72 -7.69
CA ILE A 70 4.28 5.48 -8.19
C ILE A 70 3.61 4.24 -7.59
N LYS A 71 3.24 4.29 -6.31
CA LYS A 71 2.62 3.16 -5.60
C LYS A 71 1.28 2.73 -6.22
N SER A 72 0.51 3.66 -6.78
CA SER A 72 -0.76 3.36 -7.43
C SER A 72 -0.63 2.60 -8.75
N LEU A 73 0.59 2.54 -9.29
CA LEU A 73 0.91 1.85 -10.55
C LEU A 73 1.20 0.35 -10.35
N ILE A 74 1.32 -0.09 -9.09
CA ILE A 74 1.55 -1.51 -8.78
C ILE A 74 0.33 -2.34 -9.19
N GLY A 75 0.56 -3.52 -9.74
CA GLY A 75 -0.52 -4.40 -10.21
C GLY A 75 -1.16 -3.98 -11.53
N ALA A 76 -0.77 -2.85 -12.13
CA ALA A 76 -1.12 -2.55 -13.51
C ALA A 76 -0.43 -3.58 -14.41
N VAL A 77 -1.24 -4.42 -15.05
CA VAL A 77 -0.73 -5.44 -15.98
C VAL A 77 0.07 -4.72 -17.06
N ASP A 78 1.34 -5.09 -17.20
CA ASP A 78 2.27 -4.53 -18.19
C ASP A 78 2.61 -3.03 -18.00
N PHE A 79 2.61 -2.51 -16.74
CA PHE A 79 3.11 -1.16 -16.54
C PHE A 79 4.55 -1.06 -17.04
N SER A 80 4.76 -0.25 -18.06
CA SER A 80 6.08 0.21 -18.48
C SER A 80 5.99 1.60 -19.07
N VAL A 81 6.96 2.43 -18.77
CA VAL A 81 7.10 3.74 -19.39
C VAL A 81 8.40 3.80 -20.17
N ASN A 82 8.36 4.35 -21.37
CA ASN A 82 9.55 4.49 -22.20
C ASN A 82 10.13 5.89 -22.05
N PHE A 83 11.33 6.00 -21.47
CA PHE A 83 12.11 7.20 -21.46
C PHE A 83 13.49 6.91 -22.08
N ASP A 84 13.83 7.68 -23.09
CA ASP A 84 15.16 7.66 -23.74
C ASP A 84 15.56 6.25 -24.23
N ASN A 85 14.63 5.51 -24.86
CA ASN A 85 14.77 4.15 -25.37
C ASN A 85 14.97 3.06 -24.27
N HIS A 86 14.69 3.37 -23.02
CA HIS A 86 14.60 2.37 -21.94
C HIS A 86 13.14 2.23 -21.48
N ASN A 87 12.66 0.99 -21.41
CA ASN A 87 11.35 0.67 -20.84
C ASN A 87 11.52 0.41 -19.34
N TRP A 88 11.11 1.38 -18.55
CA TRP A 88 11.14 1.30 -17.10
C TRP A 88 9.95 0.50 -16.57
N THR A 89 10.21 -0.54 -15.78
CA THR A 89 9.17 -1.30 -15.08
C THR A 89 8.79 -0.60 -13.78
N PHE A 90 7.69 -1.06 -13.16
CA PHE A 90 7.28 -0.57 -11.83
C PHE A 90 8.41 -0.73 -10.81
N GLU A 91 9.02 -1.93 -10.76
CA GLU A 91 10.06 -2.24 -9.79
C GLU A 91 11.30 -1.37 -9.98
N GLU A 92 11.69 -1.09 -11.22
CA GLU A 92 12.81 -0.20 -11.51
C GLU A 92 12.53 1.24 -11.05
N VAL A 93 11.35 1.80 -11.38
CA VAL A 93 10.97 3.16 -10.97
C VAL A 93 10.88 3.24 -9.44
N MET A 94 10.23 2.27 -8.80
CA MET A 94 10.10 2.22 -7.34
C MET A 94 11.47 2.07 -6.66
N SER A 95 12.39 1.30 -7.25
CA SER A 95 13.75 1.12 -6.73
C SER A 95 14.54 2.43 -6.65
N LEU A 96 14.29 3.37 -7.58
CA LEU A 96 14.92 4.70 -7.56
C LEU A 96 14.50 5.49 -6.31
N LEU A 97 13.19 5.48 -5.98
CA LEU A 97 12.68 6.13 -4.77
C LEU A 97 13.25 5.50 -3.51
N ILE A 98 13.22 4.16 -3.42
CA ILE A 98 13.79 3.43 -2.28
C ILE A 98 15.28 3.74 -2.13
N LYS A 99 16.03 3.74 -3.22
CA LYS A 99 17.47 4.05 -3.21
C LYS A 99 17.75 5.46 -2.72
N LYS A 100 16.93 6.46 -3.10
CA LYS A 100 17.04 7.84 -2.58
C LYS A 100 16.85 7.85 -1.06
N LEU A 101 15.78 7.22 -0.55
CA LEU A 101 15.51 7.16 0.89
C LEU A 101 16.67 6.55 1.67
N VAL A 102 17.22 5.46 1.15
CA VAL A 102 18.35 4.73 1.77
C VAL A 102 19.61 5.55 1.76
N ASN A 103 20.00 6.09 0.59
CA ASN A 103 21.21 6.88 0.47
C ASN A 103 21.18 8.12 1.38
N ASP A 104 20.04 8.81 1.44
CA ASP A 104 19.87 9.98 2.31
C ASP A 104 20.00 9.56 3.78
N ALA A 105 19.34 8.48 4.18
CA ALA A 105 19.42 7.98 5.55
C ALA A 105 20.84 7.57 5.93
N GLU A 106 21.57 6.89 5.06
CA GLU A 106 22.98 6.50 5.29
C GLU A 106 23.90 7.72 5.44
N ILE A 107 23.69 8.75 4.61
CA ILE A 107 24.44 10.02 4.70
C ILE A 107 24.14 10.72 6.04
N VAL A 108 22.87 10.88 6.38
CA VAL A 108 22.44 11.58 7.60
C VAL A 108 22.88 10.85 8.87
N MET A 109 22.78 9.52 8.88
CA MET A 109 23.14 8.69 10.03
C MET A 109 24.64 8.38 10.10
N GLY A 110 25.39 8.58 9.01
CA GLY A 110 26.82 8.23 8.94
C GLY A 110 27.08 6.73 9.09
N THR A 111 26.11 5.88 8.74
CA THR A 111 26.21 4.42 8.84
C THR A 111 25.41 3.75 7.73
N TYR A 112 25.76 2.50 7.41
CA TYR A 112 25.04 1.74 6.37
C TYR A 112 23.80 1.03 6.92
N ILE A 113 22.85 0.76 6.03
CA ILE A 113 21.63 0.00 6.34
C ILE A 113 21.87 -1.48 6.10
N ASP A 114 21.73 -2.29 7.17
CA ASP A 114 21.98 -3.74 7.17
C ASP A 114 20.76 -4.55 6.73
N GLY A 115 19.57 -4.02 6.95
CA GLY A 115 18.32 -4.65 6.56
C GLY A 115 17.14 -3.69 6.65
N ALA A 116 16.14 -3.92 5.80
CA ALA A 116 14.95 -3.09 5.74
C ALA A 116 13.66 -3.90 5.77
N VAL A 117 12.65 -3.37 6.48
CA VAL A 117 11.26 -3.80 6.39
C VAL A 117 10.51 -2.75 5.58
N ILE A 118 9.80 -3.17 4.53
CA ILE A 118 9.00 -2.27 3.70
C ILE A 118 7.52 -2.49 3.99
N THR A 119 6.75 -1.41 4.09
CA THR A 119 5.30 -1.51 4.33
C THR A 119 4.51 -1.54 3.04
N VAL A 120 3.36 -2.21 3.11
CA VAL A 120 2.40 -2.31 2.01
C VAL A 120 0.97 -2.19 2.55
N PRO A 121 0.00 -1.73 1.76
CA PRO A 121 -1.41 -1.76 2.14
C PRO A 121 -1.88 -3.18 2.52
N ALA A 122 -2.91 -3.26 3.37
CA ALA A 122 -3.42 -4.56 3.84
C ALA A 122 -4.01 -5.42 2.71
N TYR A 123 -4.51 -4.79 1.64
CA TYR A 123 -5.12 -5.47 0.50
C TYR A 123 -4.14 -5.97 -0.57
N PHE A 124 -2.83 -5.62 -0.45
CA PHE A 124 -1.84 -6.11 -1.42
C PHE A 124 -1.76 -7.63 -1.39
N GLY A 125 -1.85 -8.24 -2.56
CA GLY A 125 -1.65 -9.65 -2.76
C GLY A 125 -0.17 -10.07 -2.80
N ILE A 126 0.07 -11.31 -3.19
CA ILE A 126 1.42 -11.88 -3.30
C ILE A 126 2.21 -11.15 -4.41
N ALA A 127 1.57 -10.88 -5.53
CA ALA A 127 2.21 -10.24 -6.68
C ALA A 127 2.72 -8.84 -6.34
N GLU A 128 1.89 -8.00 -5.73
CA GLU A 128 2.24 -6.64 -5.33
C GLU A 128 3.32 -6.64 -4.25
N CYS A 129 3.23 -7.56 -3.29
CA CYS A 129 4.25 -7.68 -2.25
C CYS A 129 5.59 -8.14 -2.81
N THR A 130 5.55 -9.05 -3.78
CA THR A 130 6.76 -9.51 -4.47
C THR A 130 7.38 -8.37 -5.27
N ALA A 131 6.58 -7.57 -5.98
CA ALA A 131 7.05 -6.41 -6.71
C ALA A 131 7.73 -5.38 -5.80
N MET A 132 7.13 -5.09 -4.63
CA MET A 132 7.73 -4.19 -3.63
C MET A 132 9.04 -4.75 -3.07
N LYS A 133 9.12 -6.06 -2.80
CA LYS A 133 10.35 -6.70 -2.37
C LYS A 133 11.43 -6.61 -3.45
N ASN A 134 11.09 -6.94 -4.70
CA ASN A 134 12.01 -6.87 -5.83
C ASN A 134 12.53 -5.43 -6.02
N ALA A 135 11.68 -4.42 -5.90
CA ALA A 135 12.09 -3.02 -5.95
C ALA A 135 13.12 -2.67 -4.88
N GLY A 136 12.93 -3.17 -3.65
CA GLY A 136 13.91 -3.02 -2.57
C GLY A 136 15.23 -3.71 -2.88
N GLU A 137 15.20 -4.92 -3.40
CA GLU A 137 16.40 -5.69 -3.79
C GLU A 137 17.14 -5.04 -4.97
N ILE A 138 16.43 -4.52 -5.97
CA ILE A 138 17.00 -3.73 -7.08
C ILE A 138 17.66 -2.45 -6.55
N ALA A 139 17.10 -1.81 -5.53
CA ALA A 139 17.72 -0.67 -4.85
C ALA A 139 19.01 -1.03 -4.09
N GLY A 140 19.32 -2.31 -3.95
CA GLY A 140 20.50 -2.83 -3.23
C GLY A 140 20.26 -3.14 -1.76
N LEU A 141 19.00 -3.16 -1.29
CA LEU A 141 18.64 -3.46 0.08
C LEU A 141 18.57 -4.97 0.36
N ASN A 142 18.95 -5.34 1.57
CA ASN A 142 18.56 -6.61 2.17
C ASN A 142 17.13 -6.44 2.74
N VAL A 143 16.10 -6.81 1.95
CA VAL A 143 14.71 -6.74 2.40
C VAL A 143 14.42 -7.90 3.33
N ILE A 144 14.45 -7.64 4.65
CA ILE A 144 14.23 -8.65 5.69
C ILE A 144 12.76 -8.95 5.96
N GLY A 145 11.83 -8.12 5.47
CA GLY A 145 10.40 -8.40 5.59
C GLY A 145 9.52 -7.38 4.88
N ILE A 146 8.31 -7.82 4.57
CA ILE A 146 7.19 -6.98 4.12
C ILE A 146 6.09 -7.07 5.19
N ILE A 147 5.57 -5.92 5.63
CA ILE A 147 4.54 -5.84 6.67
C ILE A 147 3.39 -4.95 6.20
N SER A 148 2.15 -5.26 6.60
CA SER A 148 1.03 -4.39 6.27
C SER A 148 1.06 -3.08 7.07
N GLU A 149 0.67 -1.98 6.43
CA GLU A 149 0.60 -0.64 7.05
C GLU A 149 -0.21 -0.62 8.35
N PRO A 150 -1.42 -1.22 8.43
CA PRO A 150 -2.16 -1.23 9.69
C PRO A 150 -1.48 -2.04 10.79
N THR A 151 -0.77 -3.12 10.44
CA THR A 151 0.01 -3.88 11.42
C THR A 151 1.19 -3.07 11.94
N ALA A 152 1.91 -2.37 11.07
CA ALA A 152 2.98 -1.47 11.46
C ALA A 152 2.46 -0.37 12.39
N ALA A 153 1.36 0.30 12.02
CA ALA A 153 0.73 1.29 12.88
C ALA A 153 0.34 0.73 14.24
N ALA A 154 -0.30 -0.44 14.31
CA ALA A 154 -0.67 -1.09 15.56
C ALA A 154 0.56 -1.40 16.45
N LEU A 155 1.69 -1.79 15.86
CA LEU A 155 2.95 -1.98 16.59
C LEU A 155 3.46 -0.66 17.21
N TYR A 156 3.41 0.43 16.43
CA TYR A 156 3.83 1.75 16.91
C TYR A 156 2.94 2.25 18.04
N TYR A 157 1.63 2.10 17.93
CA TYR A 157 0.69 2.45 19.00
C TYR A 157 0.84 1.59 20.26
N GLY A 158 1.73 0.61 20.24
CA GLY A 158 2.04 -0.24 21.38
C GLY A 158 1.02 -1.33 21.66
N CYS A 159 0.11 -1.59 20.73
CA CYS A 159 -0.98 -2.55 20.89
C CYS A 159 -0.48 -3.97 21.23
N ALA A 160 0.65 -4.38 20.66
CA ALA A 160 1.24 -5.70 20.94
C ALA A 160 1.73 -5.89 22.37
N LYS A 161 1.94 -4.80 23.14
CA LYS A 161 2.37 -4.82 24.54
C LYS A 161 1.22 -4.77 25.53
N GLU A 162 0.01 -4.51 25.07
CA GLU A 162 -1.17 -4.42 25.91
C GLU A 162 -1.62 -5.82 26.34
N GLN A 163 -2.07 -5.94 27.60
CA GLN A 163 -2.60 -7.19 28.12
C GLN A 163 -4.11 -7.26 27.84
N GLY A 164 -4.57 -8.43 27.45
CA GLY A 164 -5.98 -8.68 27.16
C GLY A 164 -6.25 -8.86 25.67
N GLU A 165 -7.52 -9.06 25.36
CA GLU A 165 -8.03 -9.16 23.99
C GLU A 165 -8.72 -7.85 23.64
N LYS A 166 -8.38 -7.29 22.47
CA LYS A 166 -8.97 -6.06 21.96
C LYS A 166 -9.21 -6.16 20.47
N THR A 167 -10.26 -5.50 20.02
CA THR A 167 -10.54 -5.27 18.60
C THR A 167 -10.32 -3.80 18.29
N ILE A 168 -9.36 -3.52 17.41
CA ILE A 168 -9.03 -2.16 16.99
C ILE A 168 -9.45 -1.94 15.55
N LEU A 169 -9.84 -0.72 15.24
CA LEU A 169 -10.06 -0.24 13.89
C LEU A 169 -8.93 0.71 13.54
N VAL A 170 -8.17 0.40 12.49
CA VAL A 170 -7.17 1.29 11.92
C VAL A 170 -7.82 2.03 10.76
N TYR A 171 -7.95 3.35 10.90
CA TYR A 171 -8.48 4.26 9.88
C TYR A 171 -7.29 4.98 9.25
N ASP A 172 -6.89 4.55 8.07
CA ASP A 172 -5.73 5.09 7.36
C ASP A 172 -6.18 5.94 6.18
N LEU A 173 -6.11 7.26 6.34
CA LEU A 173 -6.37 8.22 5.28
C LEU A 173 -5.05 8.87 4.85
N GLY A 174 -4.48 8.32 3.80
CA GLY A 174 -3.23 8.74 3.21
C GLY A 174 -3.37 9.94 2.26
N GLY A 175 -2.37 10.13 1.40
CA GLY A 175 -2.40 11.16 0.35
C GLY A 175 -3.21 10.75 -0.87
N GLY A 176 -3.23 9.47 -1.22
CA GLY A 176 -3.90 8.94 -2.42
C GLY A 176 -4.93 7.87 -2.17
N THR A 177 -4.84 7.17 -1.03
CA THR A 177 -5.71 6.02 -0.68
C THR A 177 -6.34 6.21 0.68
N PHE A 178 -7.48 5.56 0.86
CA PHE A 178 -8.13 5.34 2.13
C PHE A 178 -8.26 3.84 2.40
N ASP A 179 -7.79 3.41 3.54
CA ASP A 179 -7.87 2.03 4.01
C ASP A 179 -8.42 1.97 5.43
N VAL A 180 -9.34 1.04 5.66
CA VAL A 180 -9.86 0.75 6.98
C VAL A 180 -9.69 -0.73 7.28
N THR A 181 -9.01 -1.06 8.36
CA THR A 181 -8.73 -2.44 8.76
C THR A 181 -9.17 -2.68 10.19
N VAL A 182 -10.00 -3.68 10.40
CA VAL A 182 -10.35 -4.16 11.74
C VAL A 182 -9.39 -5.27 12.12
N MET A 183 -8.77 -5.15 13.30
CA MET A 183 -7.75 -6.08 13.78
C MET A 183 -8.10 -6.56 15.18
N ARG A 184 -7.80 -7.83 15.45
CA ARG A 184 -7.82 -8.41 16.79
C ARG A 184 -6.42 -8.46 17.36
N ILE A 185 -6.29 -8.06 18.60
CA ILE A 185 -5.06 -8.16 19.37
C ILE A 185 -5.33 -9.12 20.52
N SER A 186 -4.53 -10.16 20.61
CA SER A 186 -4.66 -11.18 21.68
C SER A 186 -3.30 -11.79 21.98
N ALA A 187 -2.90 -11.78 23.25
CA ALA A 187 -1.64 -12.38 23.72
C ALA A 187 -0.40 -11.97 22.91
N GLY A 188 -0.33 -10.70 22.51
CA GLY A 188 0.79 -10.14 21.74
C GLY A 188 0.73 -10.46 20.23
N LYS A 189 -0.30 -11.13 19.75
CA LYS A 189 -0.57 -11.34 18.33
C LYS A 189 -1.51 -10.27 17.81
N ILE A 190 -1.24 -9.78 16.62
CA ILE A 190 -2.07 -8.83 15.88
C ILE A 190 -2.59 -9.57 14.64
N GLU A 191 -3.90 -9.63 14.47
CA GLU A 191 -4.56 -10.39 13.41
C GLU A 191 -5.61 -9.52 12.74
N ALA A 192 -5.55 -9.37 11.40
CA ALA A 192 -6.58 -8.66 10.67
C ALA A 192 -7.84 -9.52 10.55
N ILE A 193 -8.99 -8.94 10.88
CA ILE A 193 -10.31 -9.58 10.79
C ILE A 193 -10.95 -9.31 9.44
N CYS A 194 -10.88 -8.05 8.99
CA CYS A 194 -11.36 -7.60 7.68
C CYS A 194 -10.73 -6.26 7.32
N SER A 195 -10.73 -5.95 6.04
CA SER A 195 -10.35 -4.65 5.48
C SER A 195 -11.36 -4.21 4.44
N ASP A 196 -11.54 -2.90 4.29
CA ASP A 196 -12.22 -2.23 3.18
C ASP A 196 -11.47 -0.94 2.87
N GLY A 197 -11.78 -0.26 1.79
CA GLY A 197 -11.12 0.99 1.44
C GLY A 197 -11.51 1.52 0.07
N ASN A 198 -10.84 2.60 -0.33
CA ASN A 198 -10.90 3.14 -1.68
C ASN A 198 -9.50 3.61 -2.10
N HIS A 199 -8.97 3.00 -3.16
CA HIS A 199 -7.61 3.25 -3.67
C HIS A 199 -7.48 4.57 -4.44
N GLU A 200 -8.59 5.27 -4.66
CA GLU A 200 -8.65 6.56 -5.33
C GLU A 200 -9.13 7.69 -4.40
N LEU A 201 -9.33 7.40 -3.10
CA LEU A 201 -9.74 8.36 -2.08
C LEU A 201 -8.58 8.69 -1.15
N GLY A 202 -8.08 9.90 -1.20
CA GLY A 202 -7.00 10.37 -0.33
C GLY A 202 -6.88 11.88 -0.33
N GLY A 203 -5.92 12.41 0.40
CA GLY A 203 -5.70 13.84 0.58
C GLY A 203 -5.65 14.66 -0.72
N LYS A 204 -5.28 14.04 -1.85
CA LYS A 204 -5.29 14.68 -3.18
C LYS A 204 -6.70 15.05 -3.64
N ASN A 205 -7.72 14.27 -3.26
CA ASN A 205 -9.11 14.60 -3.61
C ASN A 205 -9.59 15.83 -2.84
N TRP A 206 -9.17 15.99 -1.57
CA TRP A 206 -9.37 17.23 -0.81
C TRP A 206 -8.64 18.41 -1.43
N ASP A 207 -7.40 18.20 -1.92
CA ASP A 207 -6.67 19.24 -2.66
C ASP A 207 -7.41 19.65 -3.92
N ASP A 208 -7.94 18.70 -4.70
CA ASP A 208 -8.70 18.97 -5.93
C ASP A 208 -9.99 19.77 -5.64
N ALA A 209 -10.70 19.48 -4.54
CA ALA A 209 -11.85 20.27 -4.11
C ALA A 209 -11.44 21.71 -3.77
N VAL A 210 -10.32 21.90 -3.08
CA VAL A 210 -9.78 23.23 -2.78
C VAL A 210 -9.34 23.96 -4.05
N ILE A 211 -8.71 23.27 -5.00
CA ILE A 211 -8.33 23.84 -6.30
C ILE A 211 -9.57 24.35 -7.04
N GLN A 212 -10.63 23.55 -7.11
CA GLN A 212 -11.89 23.95 -7.76
C GLN A 212 -12.49 25.20 -7.10
N TYR A 213 -12.53 25.24 -5.77
CA TYR A 213 -13.00 26.42 -5.04
C TYR A 213 -12.16 27.66 -5.34
N LEU A 214 -10.81 27.56 -5.19
CA LEU A 214 -9.90 28.68 -5.41
C LEU A 214 -9.95 29.19 -6.86
N THR A 215 -10.06 28.30 -7.83
CA THR A 215 -10.20 28.63 -9.25
C THR A 215 -11.49 29.38 -9.53
N GLY A 216 -12.61 28.90 -8.97
CA GLY A 216 -13.91 29.55 -9.11
C GLY A 216 -13.94 30.97 -8.52
N GLU A 217 -13.39 31.14 -7.32
CA GLU A 217 -13.28 32.46 -6.67
C GLU A 217 -12.34 33.40 -7.44
N PHE A 218 -11.21 32.87 -7.96
CA PHE A 218 -10.28 33.66 -8.79
C PHE A 218 -10.99 34.19 -10.05
N CYS A 219 -11.70 33.32 -10.77
CA CYS A 219 -12.46 33.72 -11.95
C CYS A 219 -13.54 34.75 -11.60
N SER A 220 -14.23 34.55 -10.47
CA SER A 220 -15.28 35.50 -10.00
C SER A 220 -14.70 36.86 -9.65
N GLU A 221 -13.56 36.93 -8.94
CA GLU A 221 -12.97 38.20 -8.51
C GLU A 221 -12.29 38.96 -9.66
N THR A 222 -11.65 38.22 -10.58
CA THR A 222 -10.84 38.84 -11.65
C THR A 222 -11.59 39.02 -12.96
N GLY A 223 -12.72 38.32 -13.15
CA GLY A 223 -13.43 38.26 -14.42
C GLY A 223 -12.70 37.42 -15.48
N PHE A 224 -11.73 36.60 -15.08
CA PHE A 224 -11.01 35.69 -16.00
C PHE A 224 -11.95 34.56 -16.44
N ASP A 225 -12.02 34.33 -17.76
CA ASP A 225 -12.88 33.32 -18.38
C ASP A 225 -12.11 32.35 -19.32
N GLY A 226 -10.77 32.40 -19.30
CA GLY A 226 -9.90 31.58 -20.13
C GLY A 226 -9.41 30.33 -19.44
N ASP A 227 -8.59 29.55 -20.16
CA ASP A 227 -7.89 28.38 -19.61
C ASP A 227 -6.63 28.82 -18.86
N PHE A 228 -6.36 28.17 -17.74
CA PHE A 228 -5.11 28.36 -17.01
C PHE A 228 -4.00 27.56 -17.68
N ASP A 229 -2.84 28.19 -17.86
CA ASP A 229 -1.64 27.50 -18.31
C ASP A 229 -1.15 26.49 -17.25
N GLU A 230 -0.24 25.61 -17.67
CA GLU A 230 0.30 24.55 -16.81
C GLU A 230 0.97 25.10 -15.55
N TYR A 231 1.63 26.26 -15.64
CA TYR A 231 2.26 26.92 -14.48
C TYR A 231 1.23 27.37 -13.45
N ALA A 232 0.17 28.04 -13.89
CA ALA A 232 -0.90 28.48 -13.01
C ALA A 232 -1.61 27.29 -12.35
N GLN A 233 -1.90 26.23 -13.11
CA GLN A 233 -2.51 25.02 -12.60
C GLN A 233 -1.68 24.38 -11.49
N GLN A 234 -0.37 24.29 -11.66
CA GLN A 234 0.52 23.75 -10.65
C GLN A 234 0.67 24.66 -9.45
N ASP A 235 0.84 25.95 -9.64
CA ASP A 235 0.92 26.92 -8.55
C ASP A 235 -0.35 26.83 -7.68
N PHE A 236 -1.53 26.74 -8.31
CA PHE A 236 -2.78 26.56 -7.61
C PHE A 236 -2.82 25.24 -6.83
N ARG A 237 -2.32 24.15 -7.43
CA ARG A 237 -2.22 22.84 -6.80
C ARG A 237 -1.34 22.85 -5.55
N LEU A 238 -0.14 23.44 -5.65
CA LEU A 238 0.77 23.58 -4.52
C LEU A 238 0.18 24.47 -3.41
N LYS A 239 -0.50 25.54 -3.77
CA LYS A 239 -1.16 26.45 -2.83
C LYS A 239 -2.38 25.82 -2.15
N ALA A 240 -3.15 25.02 -2.88
CA ALA A 240 -4.29 24.27 -2.34
C ALA A 240 -3.83 23.23 -1.29
N GLU A 241 -2.80 22.44 -1.59
CA GLU A 241 -2.22 21.51 -0.61
C GLU A 241 -1.74 22.22 0.65
N ARG A 242 -1.07 23.38 0.50
CA ARG A 242 -0.63 24.20 1.63
C ARG A 242 -1.81 24.73 2.44
N ALA A 243 -2.86 25.22 1.77
CA ALA A 243 -4.05 25.73 2.42
C ALA A 243 -4.77 24.63 3.21
N LYS A 244 -4.99 23.45 2.61
CA LYS A 244 -5.53 22.26 3.29
C LYS A 244 -4.74 21.93 4.56
N LYS A 245 -3.42 21.84 4.48
CA LYS A 245 -2.56 21.57 5.66
C LYS A 245 -2.71 22.64 6.73
N GLN A 246 -2.77 23.91 6.37
CA GLN A 246 -2.93 25.01 7.32
C GLN A 246 -4.31 25.03 7.97
N LEU A 247 -5.38 24.65 7.26
CA LEU A 247 -6.74 24.56 7.79
C LEU A 247 -6.88 23.48 8.88
N SER A 248 -5.95 22.53 8.99
CA SER A 248 -5.91 21.60 10.13
C SER A 248 -5.66 22.30 11.47
N SER A 249 -5.01 23.47 11.47
CA SER A 249 -4.70 24.24 12.68
C SER A 249 -5.27 25.66 12.72
N ARG A 250 -5.77 26.17 11.58
CA ARG A 250 -6.33 27.53 11.44
C ARG A 250 -7.78 27.46 11.03
N GLU A 251 -8.55 28.46 11.45
CA GLU A 251 -9.97 28.61 11.05
C GLU A 251 -10.12 29.21 9.64
N GLU A 252 -9.13 29.98 9.17
CA GLU A 252 -9.14 30.66 7.89
C GLU A 252 -7.72 30.79 7.34
N VAL A 253 -7.55 30.62 6.04
CA VAL A 253 -6.28 30.71 5.33
C VAL A 253 -6.41 31.60 4.09
N PRO A 254 -5.68 32.73 4.01
CA PRO A 254 -5.59 33.52 2.80
C PRO A 254 -4.64 32.88 1.80
N VAL A 255 -5.08 32.79 0.54
CA VAL A 255 -4.31 32.25 -0.59
C VAL A 255 -4.17 33.33 -1.64
N LEU A 256 -2.93 33.66 -1.99
CA LEU A 256 -2.65 34.61 -3.07
C LEU A 256 -2.47 33.82 -4.37
N LEU A 257 -3.31 34.09 -5.35
CA LEU A 257 -3.26 33.49 -6.68
C LEU A 257 -2.81 34.51 -7.73
N ASP A 258 -2.02 34.03 -8.67
CA ASP A 258 -1.47 34.83 -9.76
C ASP A 258 -1.51 34.02 -11.05
N ALA A 259 -2.29 34.46 -12.02
CA ALA A 259 -2.43 33.76 -13.30
C ALA A 259 -2.86 34.74 -14.39
N ALA A 260 -2.41 34.55 -15.62
CA ALA A 260 -2.75 35.38 -16.80
C ALA A 260 -2.50 36.88 -16.59
N GLY A 261 -1.54 37.26 -15.75
CA GLY A 261 -1.25 38.66 -15.39
C GLY A 261 -2.26 39.29 -14.43
N LEU A 262 -3.20 38.50 -13.90
CA LEU A 262 -4.21 38.91 -12.91
C LEU A 262 -3.82 38.33 -11.53
N ARG A 263 -4.27 39.00 -10.47
CA ARG A 263 -3.96 38.60 -9.10
C ARG A 263 -5.20 38.72 -8.22
N ALA A 264 -5.47 37.68 -7.42
CA ALA A 264 -6.54 37.67 -6.42
C ALA A 264 -6.01 37.16 -5.08
N ARG A 265 -6.64 37.64 -3.98
CA ARG A 265 -6.40 37.16 -2.62
C ARG A 265 -7.67 36.53 -2.08
N ILE A 266 -7.74 35.22 -2.15
CA ILE A 266 -8.92 34.44 -1.77
C ILE A 266 -8.70 33.87 -0.37
N SER A 267 -9.69 34.00 0.49
CA SER A 267 -9.72 33.36 1.81
C SER A 267 -10.58 32.12 1.77
N ILE A 268 -10.06 31.02 2.30
CA ILE A 268 -10.84 29.80 2.53
C ILE A 268 -10.96 29.54 4.03
N SER A 269 -12.19 29.42 4.52
CA SER A 269 -12.44 29.05 5.90
C SER A 269 -12.48 27.52 6.08
N ARG A 270 -12.27 27.05 7.33
CA ARG A 270 -12.44 25.62 7.67
C ARG A 270 -13.90 25.18 7.40
N THR A 271 -14.88 26.02 7.70
CA THR A 271 -16.29 25.71 7.41
C THR A 271 -16.52 25.49 5.92
N THR A 272 -16.02 26.39 5.06
CA THR A 272 -16.09 26.22 3.61
C THR A 272 -15.37 24.96 3.16
N PHE A 273 -14.18 24.70 3.71
CA PHE A 273 -13.41 23.48 3.43
C PHE A 273 -14.20 22.21 3.79
N ASP A 274 -14.79 22.16 4.99
CA ASP A 274 -15.60 21.02 5.45
C ASP A 274 -16.83 20.82 4.54
N GLU A 275 -17.48 21.90 4.10
CA GLU A 275 -18.64 21.83 3.20
C GLU A 275 -18.28 21.28 1.81
N ILE A 276 -17.22 21.79 1.17
CA ILE A 276 -16.84 21.37 -0.19
C ILE A 276 -16.24 19.97 -0.23
N THR A 277 -15.80 19.42 0.92
CA THR A 277 -15.20 18.10 1.03
C THR A 277 -16.06 17.06 1.76
N GLN A 278 -17.30 17.44 2.12
CA GLN A 278 -18.22 16.57 2.89
C GLN A 278 -18.47 15.21 2.20
N THR A 279 -18.58 15.21 0.88
CA THR A 279 -18.83 13.97 0.11
C THR A 279 -17.67 13.00 0.25
N LEU A 280 -16.42 13.49 0.19
CA LEU A 280 -15.23 12.67 0.34
C LEU A 280 -15.14 12.07 1.76
N LEU A 281 -15.45 12.88 2.77
CA LEU A 281 -15.50 12.38 4.15
C LEU A 281 -16.58 11.30 4.32
N ASN A 282 -17.78 11.53 3.78
CA ASN A 282 -18.89 10.56 3.86
C ASN A 282 -18.52 9.23 3.22
N GLU A 283 -17.81 9.24 2.09
CA GLU A 283 -17.35 8.02 1.42
C GLU A 283 -16.40 7.21 2.32
N SER A 284 -15.46 7.86 3.01
CA SER A 284 -14.57 7.15 3.94
C SER A 284 -15.33 6.56 5.13
N ILE A 285 -16.38 7.24 5.59
CA ILE A 285 -17.25 6.77 6.67
C ILE A 285 -18.11 5.58 6.21
N GLU A 286 -18.62 5.58 4.98
CA GLU A 286 -19.37 4.44 4.42
C GLU A 286 -18.51 3.18 4.33
N LYS A 287 -17.25 3.31 3.92
CA LYS A 287 -16.29 2.21 3.93
C LYS A 287 -16.01 1.69 5.34
N THR A 288 -15.91 2.61 6.30
CA THR A 288 -15.73 2.28 7.71
C THR A 288 -16.93 1.51 8.27
N ASP A 289 -18.15 1.92 7.95
CA ASP A 289 -19.38 1.20 8.31
C ASP A 289 -19.37 -0.23 7.76
N ALA A 290 -18.98 -0.40 6.50
CA ALA A 290 -18.93 -1.71 5.87
C ALA A 290 -17.93 -2.65 6.58
N ALA A 291 -16.74 -2.15 6.92
CA ALA A 291 -15.76 -2.92 7.66
C ALA A 291 -16.24 -3.29 9.07
N ILE A 292 -16.86 -2.34 9.78
CA ILE A 292 -17.43 -2.60 11.12
C ILE A 292 -18.54 -3.66 11.03
N ALA A 293 -19.45 -3.56 10.07
CA ALA A 293 -20.54 -4.54 9.89
C ALA A 293 -20.01 -5.96 9.64
N VAL A 294 -18.93 -6.09 8.85
CA VAL A 294 -18.27 -7.40 8.66
C VAL A 294 -17.65 -7.90 9.96
N ALA A 295 -16.96 -7.06 10.72
CA ALA A 295 -16.38 -7.44 12.00
C ALA A 295 -17.45 -7.88 13.01
N GLU A 296 -18.55 -7.12 13.12
CA GLU A 296 -19.68 -7.43 14.00
C GLU A 296 -20.37 -8.75 13.61
N SER A 297 -20.50 -9.04 12.31
CA SER A 297 -21.05 -10.32 11.84
C SER A 297 -20.20 -11.52 12.24
N LYS A 298 -18.89 -11.29 12.46
CA LYS A 298 -17.93 -12.27 13.00
C LYS A 298 -17.87 -12.28 14.54
N GLY A 299 -18.67 -11.45 15.22
CA GLY A 299 -18.76 -11.36 16.68
C GLY A 299 -17.75 -10.42 17.34
N TYR A 300 -17.09 -9.55 16.57
CA TYR A 300 -16.12 -8.59 17.08
C TYR A 300 -16.77 -7.20 17.24
N LYS A 301 -16.52 -6.55 18.37
CA LYS A 301 -16.93 -5.18 18.63
C LYS A 301 -15.70 -4.31 18.70
N ILE A 302 -15.74 -3.12 18.08
CA ILE A 302 -14.63 -2.18 18.07
C ILE A 302 -14.45 -1.57 19.47
N ASP A 303 -13.25 -1.73 20.03
CA ASP A 303 -12.85 -1.17 21.33
C ASP A 303 -12.12 0.16 21.16
N GLU A 304 -11.29 0.29 20.13
CA GLU A 304 -10.45 1.47 19.87
C GLU A 304 -10.38 1.78 18.38
N ILE A 305 -10.20 3.08 18.04
CA ILE A 305 -9.92 3.55 16.69
C ILE A 305 -8.52 4.17 16.69
N LEU A 306 -7.68 3.78 15.74
CA LEU A 306 -6.35 4.36 15.51
C LEU A 306 -6.38 5.18 14.23
N LEU A 307 -5.94 6.43 14.29
CA LEU A 307 -5.79 7.28 13.11
C LEU A 307 -4.38 7.19 12.54
N VAL A 308 -4.31 6.89 11.24
CA VAL A 308 -3.09 6.73 10.47
C VAL A 308 -3.21 7.56 9.19
N GLY A 309 -2.08 7.96 8.63
CA GLY A 309 -2.03 8.80 7.44
C GLY A 309 -2.17 10.30 7.73
N GLY A 310 -1.44 11.12 6.97
CA GLY A 310 -1.36 12.56 7.20
C GLY A 310 -2.69 13.31 7.03
N SER A 311 -3.60 12.77 6.21
CA SER A 311 -4.91 13.39 5.96
C SER A 311 -5.88 13.22 7.13
N THR A 312 -5.62 12.31 8.07
CA THR A 312 -6.41 12.20 9.33
C THR A 312 -6.21 13.38 10.28
N ARG A 313 -5.21 14.24 10.03
CA ARG A 313 -5.02 15.50 10.76
C ARG A 313 -6.12 16.53 10.50
N MET A 314 -6.95 16.35 9.49
CA MET A 314 -8.11 17.21 9.21
C MET A 314 -9.14 17.05 10.34
N PRO A 315 -9.55 18.14 11.05
CA PRO A 315 -10.42 18.04 12.22
C PRO A 315 -11.77 17.39 11.95
N GLN A 316 -12.30 17.53 10.74
CA GLN A 316 -13.55 16.89 10.31
C GLN A 316 -13.53 15.37 10.43
N VAL A 317 -12.35 14.72 10.25
CA VAL A 317 -12.20 13.25 10.36
C VAL A 317 -12.47 12.80 11.79
N THR A 318 -11.71 13.34 12.74
CA THR A 318 -11.91 13.00 14.16
C THR A 318 -13.33 13.30 14.61
N LYS A 319 -13.88 14.48 14.23
CA LYS A 319 -15.24 14.88 14.59
C LYS A 319 -16.28 13.88 14.08
N ALA A 320 -16.20 13.47 12.82
CA ALA A 320 -17.13 12.52 12.21
C ALA A 320 -17.09 11.14 12.90
N LEU A 321 -15.88 10.64 13.20
CA LEU A 321 -15.70 9.36 13.87
C LEU A 321 -16.27 9.37 15.31
N VAL A 322 -16.01 10.42 16.07
CA VAL A 322 -16.54 10.58 17.44
C VAL A 322 -18.07 10.70 17.42
N GLU A 323 -18.61 11.56 16.55
CA GLU A 323 -20.07 11.75 16.44
C GLU A 323 -20.79 10.48 16.05
N LYS A 324 -20.18 9.66 15.17
CA LYS A 324 -20.83 8.47 14.64
C LYS A 324 -20.65 7.22 15.53
N TYR A 325 -19.45 6.97 16.02
CA TYR A 325 -19.14 5.72 16.74
C TYR A 325 -19.03 5.89 18.24
N GLY A 326 -18.97 7.12 18.75
CA GLY A 326 -18.83 7.39 20.18
C GLY A 326 -17.49 6.97 20.78
N ILE A 327 -16.49 6.74 19.93
CA ILE A 327 -15.14 6.31 20.33
C ILE A 327 -14.18 7.45 19.99
N GLU A 328 -13.44 7.95 21.00
CA GLU A 328 -12.38 8.94 20.78
C GLU A 328 -11.17 8.26 20.12
N PRO A 329 -10.77 8.65 18.91
CA PRO A 329 -9.66 8.00 18.23
C PRO A 329 -8.32 8.29 18.93
N ARG A 330 -7.43 7.31 18.95
CA ARG A 330 -6.03 7.52 19.32
C ARG A 330 -5.28 8.13 18.13
N ILE A 331 -4.60 9.24 18.41
CA ILE A 331 -3.81 9.99 17.42
C ILE A 331 -2.39 10.11 17.95
N LEU A 332 -1.43 9.46 17.31
CA LEU A 332 -0.02 9.53 17.67
C LEU A 332 0.83 9.58 16.41
N GLU A 333 1.24 10.78 16.03
CA GLU A 333 2.07 11.03 14.84
C GLU A 333 1.56 10.22 13.61
N PRO A 334 0.30 10.42 13.19
CA PRO A 334 -0.40 9.53 12.26
C PRO A 334 0.30 9.40 10.91
N ASP A 335 1.06 10.40 10.51
CA ASP A 335 1.85 10.42 9.28
C ASP A 335 3.25 9.75 9.42
N GLU A 336 3.63 9.31 10.62
CA GLU A 336 4.90 8.62 10.90
C GLU A 336 4.70 7.22 11.49
N ALA A 337 3.48 6.92 11.92
CA ALA A 337 3.14 5.70 12.65
C ALA A 337 3.55 4.44 11.89
N VAL A 338 3.35 4.42 10.58
CA VAL A 338 3.64 3.28 9.70
C VAL A 338 5.15 3.05 9.61
N ALA A 339 5.94 4.09 9.29
CA ALA A 339 7.40 3.98 9.20
C ALA A 339 8.03 3.57 10.54
N LYS A 340 7.57 4.19 11.64
CA LYS A 340 8.04 3.89 12.99
C LYS A 340 7.68 2.46 13.43
N GLY A 341 6.48 2.00 13.09
CA GLY A 341 6.05 0.63 13.35
C GLY A 341 6.86 -0.40 12.56
N ALA A 342 7.15 -0.12 11.30
CA ALA A 342 8.02 -0.94 10.48
C ALA A 342 9.46 -1.01 11.05
N ALA A 343 9.98 0.09 11.59
CA ALA A 343 11.27 0.12 12.26
C ALA A 343 11.28 -0.73 13.55
N ILE A 344 10.21 -0.68 14.34
CA ILE A 344 10.04 -1.58 15.51
C ILE A 344 10.06 -3.03 15.03
N TYR A 345 9.31 -3.36 13.98
CA TYR A 345 9.28 -4.72 13.43
C TYR A 345 10.66 -5.17 12.96
N ALA A 346 11.42 -4.32 12.26
CA ALA A 346 12.76 -4.61 11.80
C ALA A 346 13.75 -4.92 12.94
N THR A 347 13.54 -4.31 14.11
CA THR A 347 14.35 -4.55 15.32
C THR A 347 13.98 -5.87 15.99
N LEU A 348 12.68 -6.23 15.99
CA LEU A 348 12.18 -7.48 16.58
C LEU A 348 12.45 -8.69 15.68
N TYR A 349 12.73 -8.43 14.39
CA TYR A 349 13.03 -9.49 13.45
C TYR A 349 14.36 -10.16 13.82
N THR A 350 14.27 -11.40 14.27
CA THR A 350 15.43 -12.29 14.42
C THR A 350 15.22 -13.47 13.48
N ASP A 351 16.30 -14.06 12.96
CA ASP A 351 16.23 -15.17 11.98
C ASP A 351 15.38 -16.37 12.47
N ASN A 352 15.01 -16.38 13.75
CA ASN A 352 14.19 -17.42 14.40
C ASN A 352 12.80 -16.98 14.88
N HIS A 353 12.46 -15.69 14.78
CA HIS A 353 11.17 -15.17 15.22
C HIS A 353 10.57 -14.22 14.18
N SER A 354 9.85 -14.80 13.28
CA SER A 354 8.98 -14.08 12.39
C SER A 354 7.63 -13.86 13.06
N PHE A 355 7.28 -12.61 13.37
CA PHE A 355 5.90 -12.26 13.70
C PHE A 355 5.09 -12.29 12.41
N THR A 356 4.37 -13.34 12.20
CA THR A 356 3.43 -13.42 11.09
C THR A 356 2.16 -12.67 11.43
N ASN A 357 1.94 -11.59 10.74
CA ASN A 357 0.68 -10.87 10.77
C ASN A 357 0.17 -10.59 9.36
N ARG A 358 0.12 -11.62 8.53
CA ARG A 358 -0.81 -11.66 7.42
C ARG A 358 -1.95 -12.59 7.78
N SER A 359 -3.05 -12.01 8.20
CA SER A 359 -4.34 -12.62 7.96
C SER A 359 -4.63 -12.37 6.49
N LEU A 360 -4.38 -13.37 5.67
CA LEU A 360 -5.09 -13.43 4.40
C LEU A 360 -6.56 -13.56 4.80
N SER A 361 -7.41 -12.67 4.29
CA SER A 361 -8.85 -12.78 4.50
C SER A 361 -9.29 -14.22 4.19
N ASP A 362 -10.34 -14.73 4.85
CA ASP A 362 -10.94 -16.03 4.55
C ASP A 362 -11.35 -16.21 3.07
N GLU A 363 -11.16 -15.18 2.25
CA GLU A 363 -11.48 -15.09 0.84
C GLU A 363 -10.27 -15.21 -0.10
N TYR A 364 -9.04 -15.38 0.45
CA TYR A 364 -7.87 -15.57 -0.40
C TYR A 364 -7.96 -16.90 -1.15
N THR A 365 -8.03 -16.82 -2.47
CA THR A 365 -8.22 -18.00 -3.32
C THR A 365 -7.11 -18.07 -4.36
N ILE A 366 -6.48 -19.23 -4.50
CA ILE A 366 -5.57 -19.51 -5.60
C ILE A 366 -6.29 -20.40 -6.61
N LYS A 367 -6.26 -20.01 -7.86
CA LYS A 367 -6.68 -20.82 -8.99
C LYS A 367 -5.48 -21.49 -9.63
N ILE A 368 -5.51 -22.81 -9.68
CA ILE A 368 -4.51 -23.62 -10.40
C ILE A 368 -5.14 -24.11 -11.68
N THR A 369 -4.57 -23.77 -12.81
CA THR A 369 -4.98 -24.30 -14.12
C THR A 369 -3.96 -25.33 -14.59
N ILE A 370 -4.42 -26.52 -14.90
CA ILE A 370 -3.62 -27.66 -15.35
C ILE A 370 -3.94 -27.87 -16.83
N LYS A 371 -2.93 -27.81 -17.68
CA LYS A 371 -3.05 -27.99 -19.12
C LYS A 371 -2.11 -29.11 -19.57
N GLY A 372 -2.59 -30.03 -20.37
CA GLY A 372 -1.81 -31.07 -21.02
C GLY A 372 -2.44 -31.41 -22.37
N LYS A 373 -1.84 -32.38 -23.11
CA LYS A 373 -2.26 -32.69 -24.48
C LYS A 373 -3.77 -32.93 -24.67
N ASN A 374 -4.45 -33.46 -23.62
CA ASN A 374 -5.92 -33.68 -23.61
C ASN A 374 -6.54 -33.27 -22.25
N ILE A 375 -5.88 -32.42 -21.49
CA ILE A 375 -6.32 -32.02 -20.15
C ILE A 375 -6.39 -30.48 -20.09
N SER A 376 -7.55 -29.98 -19.64
CA SER A 376 -7.70 -28.60 -19.22
C SER A 376 -8.60 -28.61 -17.98
N GLN A 377 -8.00 -28.47 -16.82
CA GLN A 377 -8.71 -28.49 -15.54
C GLN A 377 -8.28 -27.29 -14.69
N SER A 378 -9.23 -26.67 -14.00
CA SER A 378 -8.93 -25.62 -13.02
C SER A 378 -9.43 -26.01 -11.64
N VAL A 379 -8.65 -25.76 -10.63
CA VAL A 379 -8.97 -26.03 -9.23
C VAL A 379 -8.82 -24.75 -8.42
N LEU A 380 -9.83 -24.42 -7.63
CA LEU A 380 -9.78 -23.32 -6.68
C LEU A 380 -9.33 -23.88 -5.32
N VAL A 381 -8.26 -23.32 -4.78
CA VAL A 381 -7.77 -23.65 -3.44
C VAL A 381 -8.21 -22.54 -2.50
N LYS A 382 -9.14 -22.90 -1.60
CA LYS A 382 -9.65 -22.06 -0.51
C LYS A 382 -9.26 -22.69 0.83
N ASP A 383 -9.62 -22.04 1.92
CA ASP A 383 -9.42 -22.55 3.27
C ASP A 383 -7.94 -22.74 3.64
N TRP A 384 -7.18 -21.67 3.50
CA TRP A 384 -5.80 -21.63 3.97
C TRP A 384 -5.76 -21.81 5.49
N LYS A 385 -4.84 -22.65 5.97
CA LYS A 385 -4.61 -22.79 7.41
C LYS A 385 -3.32 -22.10 7.77
N LEU A 386 -3.38 -21.27 8.79
CA LEU A 386 -2.19 -20.70 9.42
C LEU A 386 -1.61 -21.75 10.37
N SER A 387 -0.41 -22.26 10.11
CA SER A 387 0.33 -23.10 11.04
C SER A 387 1.72 -22.50 11.26
N GLU A 388 2.06 -22.20 12.51
CA GLU A 388 3.39 -21.73 12.93
C GLU A 388 4.04 -20.73 11.98
N CYS A 389 3.30 -19.67 11.60
CA CYS A 389 3.83 -18.61 10.74
C CYS A 389 3.90 -18.90 9.22
N VAL A 390 3.29 -19.96 8.75
CA VAL A 390 3.18 -20.30 7.33
C VAL A 390 1.72 -20.58 6.98
N LEU A 391 1.23 -19.94 5.92
CA LEU A 391 -0.06 -20.34 5.33
C LEU A 391 0.18 -21.51 4.42
N SER A 392 -0.51 -22.61 4.68
CA SER A 392 -0.38 -23.81 3.87
C SER A 392 -1.73 -24.41 3.48
N ALA A 393 -1.81 -24.95 2.29
CA ALA A 393 -2.92 -25.73 1.83
C ALA A 393 -2.44 -26.93 1.02
N THR A 394 -3.03 -28.09 1.28
CA THR A 394 -2.74 -29.31 0.53
C THR A 394 -3.99 -29.75 -0.21
N ARG A 395 -3.86 -29.99 -1.52
CA ARG A 395 -4.94 -30.53 -2.35
C ARG A 395 -4.45 -31.75 -3.14
N LYS A 396 -5.33 -32.71 -3.28
CA LYS A 396 -5.10 -33.88 -4.14
C LYS A 396 -6.01 -33.76 -5.35
N ILE A 397 -5.42 -33.77 -6.52
CA ILE A 397 -6.12 -33.65 -7.81
C ILE A 397 -5.94 -34.96 -8.57
N GLY A 398 -7.06 -35.62 -8.88
CA GLY A 398 -7.07 -36.78 -9.75
C GLY A 398 -7.09 -36.34 -11.21
N ILE A 399 -6.16 -36.82 -12.02
CA ILE A 399 -6.13 -36.64 -13.47
C ILE A 399 -6.53 -37.97 -14.10
N VAL A 400 -7.71 -38.01 -14.71
CA VAL A 400 -8.34 -39.25 -15.17
C VAL A 400 -7.91 -39.63 -16.57
N ASP A 401 -7.68 -38.66 -17.46
CA ASP A 401 -7.42 -38.86 -18.89
C ASP A 401 -5.99 -38.42 -19.26
N TYR A 402 -4.99 -38.91 -18.53
CA TYR A 402 -3.60 -38.61 -18.82
C TYR A 402 -3.00 -39.62 -19.79
N TYR A 403 -2.53 -39.15 -20.93
CA TYR A 403 -1.94 -39.98 -22.00
C TYR A 403 -0.43 -39.79 -22.20
N GLY A 404 0.25 -39.28 -21.19
CA GLY A 404 1.70 -38.99 -21.25
C GLY A 404 2.03 -37.64 -21.89
N GLY A 405 3.22 -37.15 -21.60
CA GLY A 405 3.75 -35.86 -22.08
C GLY A 405 3.81 -34.79 -20.97
N PRO A 406 4.27 -33.58 -21.29
CA PRO A 406 4.38 -32.53 -20.31
C PRO A 406 3.00 -32.05 -19.84
N ILE A 407 2.92 -31.67 -18.56
CA ILE A 407 1.76 -31.02 -17.95
C ILE A 407 2.20 -29.64 -17.51
N ASP A 408 1.51 -28.62 -18.00
CA ASP A 408 1.71 -27.23 -17.62
C ASP A 408 0.78 -26.87 -16.48
N PHE A 409 1.33 -26.26 -15.47
CA PHE A 409 0.61 -25.67 -14.34
C PHE A 409 0.70 -24.17 -14.43
N GLU A 410 -0.44 -23.50 -14.40
CA GLU A 410 -0.53 -22.06 -14.30
C GLU A 410 -1.26 -21.70 -13.00
N ILE A 411 -0.67 -20.80 -12.23
CA ILE A 411 -1.15 -20.43 -10.91
C ILE A 411 -1.55 -18.97 -10.94
N TYR A 412 -2.74 -18.71 -10.45
CA TYR A 412 -3.36 -17.40 -10.43
C TYR A 412 -3.86 -17.07 -9.02
N GLU A 413 -3.60 -15.85 -8.60
CA GLU A 413 -4.25 -15.24 -7.45
C GLU A 413 -5.64 -14.73 -7.86
N TYR A 414 -6.64 -15.03 -7.05
CA TYR A 414 -7.98 -14.50 -7.24
C TYR A 414 -8.22 -13.35 -6.26
N ASN A 415 -8.26 -12.14 -6.77
CA ASN A 415 -8.64 -10.97 -6.01
C ASN A 415 -10.15 -10.76 -6.17
N ASP A 416 -10.94 -11.27 -5.24
CA ASP A 416 -12.34 -10.89 -5.12
C ASP A 416 -12.44 -9.64 -4.24
N VAL A 417 -11.89 -8.53 -4.73
CA VAL A 417 -12.32 -7.24 -4.19
C VAL A 417 -13.77 -7.12 -4.63
N LYS A 418 -14.69 -7.34 -3.72
CA LYS A 418 -16.08 -6.97 -3.91
C LYS A 418 -16.11 -5.48 -4.18
N ALA A 419 -16.01 -5.11 -5.46
CA ALA A 419 -16.35 -3.79 -5.90
C ALA A 419 -17.84 -3.59 -5.58
N CYS A 420 -18.11 -2.88 -4.51
CA CYS A 420 -19.46 -2.43 -4.16
C CYS A 420 -19.97 -1.35 -5.11
N ASN A 421 -19.46 -1.25 -6.33
CA ASN A 421 -20.06 -0.42 -7.38
C ASN A 421 -19.85 -1.05 -8.75
N ALA A 422 -20.96 -1.21 -9.46
CA ALA A 422 -21.12 -1.99 -10.68
C ALA A 422 -20.53 -1.36 -11.96
N ASP A 423 -19.72 -0.33 -11.91
CA ASP A 423 -19.31 0.46 -13.07
C ASP A 423 -17.84 0.38 -13.47
N ILE A 424 -17.00 -0.39 -12.78
CA ILE A 424 -15.62 -0.60 -13.23
C ILE A 424 -15.46 -2.07 -13.66
N ILE A 425 -15.50 -2.26 -14.96
CA ILE A 425 -15.20 -3.56 -15.60
C ILE A 425 -13.69 -3.78 -15.51
N HIS A 426 -13.21 -4.34 -14.39
CA HIS A 426 -11.91 -4.96 -14.36
C HIS A 426 -11.99 -6.34 -15.00
N THR A 427 -11.45 -6.45 -16.22
CA THR A 427 -11.52 -7.63 -17.08
C THR A 427 -10.66 -8.80 -16.60
N ASN A 428 -9.85 -8.68 -15.54
CA ASN A 428 -9.02 -9.77 -15.03
C ASN A 428 -9.21 -9.99 -13.54
N LYS A 429 -10.10 -10.92 -13.19
CA LYS A 429 -10.28 -11.43 -11.82
C LYS A 429 -9.11 -12.28 -11.30
N TYR A 430 -8.10 -12.56 -12.13
CA TYR A 430 -7.02 -13.47 -11.81
C TYR A 430 -5.68 -12.89 -12.23
N ASN A 431 -4.78 -12.69 -11.27
CA ASN A 431 -3.40 -12.32 -11.53
C ASN A 431 -2.55 -13.59 -11.65
N LYS A 432 -1.81 -13.75 -12.74
CA LYS A 432 -0.91 -14.91 -12.90
C LYS A 432 0.30 -14.74 -12.01
N LEU A 433 0.47 -15.64 -11.04
CA LEU A 433 1.59 -15.65 -10.12
C LEU A 433 2.80 -16.41 -10.67
N SER A 434 2.54 -17.58 -11.28
CA SER A 434 3.61 -18.45 -11.75
C SER A 434 3.12 -19.46 -12.79
N SER A 435 4.05 -20.06 -13.49
CA SER A 435 3.80 -21.26 -14.30
C SER A 435 5.02 -22.15 -14.31
N PHE A 436 4.81 -23.46 -14.31
CA PHE A 436 5.86 -24.44 -14.44
C PHE A 436 5.33 -25.66 -15.20
N THR A 437 6.26 -26.44 -15.76
CA THR A 437 5.93 -27.65 -16.52
C THR A 437 6.56 -28.85 -15.84
N ILE A 438 5.79 -29.92 -15.72
CA ILE A 438 6.32 -31.23 -15.31
C ILE A 438 6.48 -32.08 -16.57
N ASP A 439 7.72 -32.32 -16.98
CA ASP A 439 8.04 -32.94 -18.28
C ASP A 439 7.84 -34.45 -18.32
N TYR A 440 7.81 -35.13 -17.17
CA TYR A 440 7.76 -36.59 -17.12
C TYR A 440 6.93 -37.13 -15.96
N LEU A 441 5.80 -37.71 -16.32
CA LEU A 441 4.97 -38.48 -15.37
C LEU A 441 4.73 -39.86 -15.98
N ASP A 442 5.00 -40.92 -15.20
CA ASP A 442 4.75 -42.30 -15.63
C ASP A 442 3.30 -42.55 -16.05
N ASN A 443 3.10 -43.45 -17.02
CA ASN A 443 1.80 -43.78 -17.64
C ASN A 443 0.79 -44.48 -16.72
N ALA A 444 0.84 -44.28 -15.41
CA ALA A 444 -0.13 -44.87 -14.47
C ALA A 444 -1.41 -44.04 -14.45
N ILE A 445 -2.51 -44.61 -14.89
CA ILE A 445 -3.86 -44.01 -14.87
C ILE A 445 -4.71 -44.73 -13.80
N PRO A 446 -5.45 -44.01 -12.93
CA PRO A 446 -5.53 -42.54 -12.80
C PRO A 446 -4.29 -41.99 -12.06
N MET A 447 -3.80 -40.82 -12.50
CA MET A 447 -2.72 -40.11 -11.83
C MET A 447 -3.33 -39.21 -10.75
N ILE A 448 -2.78 -39.27 -9.54
CA ILE A 448 -3.13 -38.37 -8.45
C ILE A 448 -1.93 -37.48 -8.17
N ILE A 449 -2.10 -36.17 -8.38
CA ILE A 449 -1.11 -35.16 -8.02
C ILE A 449 -1.55 -34.53 -6.70
N GLN A 450 -0.66 -34.56 -5.73
CA GLN A 450 -0.78 -33.80 -4.51
C GLN A 450 -0.07 -32.47 -4.71
N ILE A 451 -0.79 -31.37 -4.57
CA ILE A 451 -0.25 -30.02 -4.62
C ILE A 451 -0.24 -29.48 -3.20
N GLU A 452 0.93 -29.13 -2.73
CA GLU A 452 1.16 -28.43 -1.46
C GLU A 452 1.51 -26.98 -1.81
N LEU A 453 0.77 -26.03 -1.26
CA LEU A 453 1.00 -24.61 -1.36
C LEU A 453 1.38 -24.11 0.01
N SER A 454 2.47 -23.40 0.13
CA SER A 454 2.86 -22.70 1.36
C SER A 454 3.30 -21.28 1.06
N LEU A 455 2.78 -20.34 1.82
CA LEU A 455 3.15 -18.95 1.78
C LEU A 455 4.02 -18.66 2.99
N ASN A 456 5.28 -18.35 2.76
CA ASN A 456 6.19 -18.01 3.84
C ASN A 456 6.06 -16.51 4.24
N LEU A 457 6.74 -16.14 5.32
CA LEU A 457 6.70 -14.80 5.91
C LEU A 457 7.20 -13.69 5.00
N ASN A 458 8.03 -14.03 4.04
CA ASN A 458 8.55 -13.10 3.04
C ASN A 458 7.63 -12.95 1.83
N SER A 459 6.39 -13.45 1.94
CA SER A 459 5.38 -13.47 0.87
C SER A 459 5.77 -14.34 -0.34
N ASN A 460 6.73 -15.24 -0.19
CA ASN A 460 7.04 -16.20 -1.23
C ASN A 460 6.02 -17.33 -1.20
N LEU A 461 5.44 -17.65 -2.34
CA LEU A 461 4.57 -18.79 -2.53
C LEU A 461 5.41 -19.97 -2.97
N ASP A 462 5.61 -20.93 -2.07
CA ASP A 462 6.28 -22.19 -2.38
C ASP A 462 5.23 -23.21 -2.84
N ILE A 463 5.49 -23.87 -3.95
CA ILE A 463 4.60 -24.85 -4.54
C ILE A 463 5.33 -26.14 -4.72
N CYS A 464 4.83 -27.19 -4.06
CA CYS A 464 5.36 -28.53 -4.21
C CYS A 464 4.30 -29.46 -4.83
N CYS A 465 4.62 -30.05 -5.96
CA CYS A 465 3.78 -31.02 -6.62
C CYS A 465 4.36 -32.43 -6.51
N ARG A 466 3.58 -33.36 -5.96
CA ARG A 466 3.97 -34.76 -5.82
C ARG A 466 3.04 -35.65 -6.59
N ASN A 467 3.59 -36.56 -7.38
CA ASN A 467 2.82 -37.70 -7.86
C ASN A 467 2.70 -38.73 -6.74
N VAL A 468 1.47 -38.94 -6.26
CA VAL A 468 1.19 -39.84 -5.12
C VAL A 468 1.50 -41.28 -5.48
N ASN A 469 1.43 -41.67 -6.76
CA ASN A 469 1.63 -43.06 -7.20
C ASN A 469 3.10 -43.48 -7.27
N ASN A 470 4.03 -42.56 -7.54
CA ASN A 470 5.47 -42.89 -7.72
C ASN A 470 6.44 -42.06 -6.87
N ARG A 471 5.97 -41.27 -5.93
CA ARG A 471 6.80 -40.43 -5.02
C ARG A 471 7.78 -39.46 -5.74
N LYS A 472 7.55 -39.14 -7.01
CA LYS A 472 8.33 -38.12 -7.69
C LYS A 472 7.81 -36.72 -7.30
N GLU A 473 8.74 -35.84 -6.99
CA GLU A 473 8.47 -34.45 -6.55
C GLU A 473 9.00 -33.46 -7.59
N ALA A 474 8.27 -32.36 -7.78
CA ALA A 474 8.74 -31.14 -8.44
C ALA A 474 8.42 -29.95 -7.53
N THR A 475 9.41 -29.12 -7.25
CA THR A 475 9.29 -27.89 -6.44
C THR A 475 9.53 -26.68 -7.31
#